data_02880d428472e2870f50360be5944ae2
#
_entry.id   02880d428472e2870f50360be5944ae2
#
_cell.length_a   1.000
_cell.length_b   1.000
_cell.length_c   1.000
_cell.angle_alpha   90.00
_cell.angle_beta   90.00
_cell.angle_gamma   90.00
#
_symmetry.space_group_name_H-M   'P 1'
#
loop_
_entity.id
_entity.type
_entity.pdbx_description
1 polymer ?
#
loop_
_entity_poly.entity_id
_entity_poly.type
_entity_poly.pdbx_seq_one_letter_code
_entity_poly.pdbx_strand_id
1 'polypeptide(L)'
;MNLSLFKKMVNEIDDEKINQLSDLLKSFEKVIIIGNGGSNAIASHIAVDYTKFLKKKCLSFTDASMLTCFFNDEGVPNAYKEYLSNFADKRTLVILISSSGNSDNIVNAAEYCSNNDIHFVTL
;
A
#
# COMPACT_ATOMS: atom_id res chain seq x y z
N MET A 1 18.03 12.88 14.30
CA MET A 1 17.80 12.83 12.84
C MET A 1 18.94 13.57 12.14
N ASN A 2 19.58 12.95 11.16
CA ASN A 2 20.67 13.58 10.41
C ASN A 2 20.07 14.35 9.21
N LEU A 3 20.02 15.68 9.29
CA LEU A 3 19.43 16.55 8.28
C LEU A 3 20.16 16.44 6.92
N SER A 4 21.47 16.20 6.92
CA SER A 4 22.24 16.05 5.68
C SER A 4 21.87 14.76 4.95
N LEU A 5 21.66 13.67 5.69
CA LEU A 5 21.18 12.40 5.13
C LEU A 5 19.78 12.57 4.55
N PHE A 6 18.87 13.24 5.26
CA PHE A 6 17.51 13.49 4.76
C PHE A 6 17.53 14.31 3.45
N LYS A 7 18.34 15.38 3.40
CA LYS A 7 18.49 16.17 2.16
C LYS A 7 19.04 15.34 1.01
N LYS A 8 20.00 14.45 1.28
CA LYS A 8 20.55 13.55 0.26
C LYS A 8 19.45 12.62 -0.27
N MET A 9 18.68 11.97 0.61
CA MET A 9 17.59 11.07 0.21
C MET A 9 16.52 11.79 -0.64
N VAL A 10 16.16 13.03 -0.28
CA VAL A 10 15.21 13.82 -1.07
C VAL A 10 15.75 14.11 -2.48
N ASN A 11 17.04 14.41 -2.59
CA ASN A 11 17.69 14.68 -3.89
C ASN A 11 17.88 13.42 -4.75
N GLU A 12 17.76 12.23 -4.16
CA GLU A 12 17.84 10.94 -4.87
C GLU A 12 16.46 10.43 -5.35
N ILE A 13 15.39 11.20 -5.11
CA ILE A 13 14.06 10.86 -5.63
C ILE A 13 14.10 10.94 -7.16
N ASP A 14 13.68 9.86 -7.79
CA ASP A 14 13.68 9.69 -9.24
C ASP A 14 12.35 10.19 -9.82
N ASP A 15 12.39 11.31 -10.52
CA ASP A 15 11.22 11.91 -11.17
C ASP A 15 10.55 10.95 -12.16
N GLU A 16 11.31 10.08 -12.84
CA GLU A 16 10.76 9.09 -13.76
C GLU A 16 9.89 8.07 -13.01
N LYS A 17 10.35 7.59 -11.87
CA LYS A 17 9.55 6.67 -11.01
C LYS A 17 8.29 7.34 -10.48
N ILE A 18 8.35 8.62 -10.12
CA ILE A 18 7.17 9.39 -9.72
C ILE A 18 6.16 9.48 -10.87
N ASN A 19 6.63 9.75 -12.09
CA ASN A 19 5.77 9.80 -13.27
C ASN A 19 5.16 8.43 -13.59
N GLN A 20 5.92 7.35 -13.50
CA GLN A 20 5.43 5.98 -13.68
C GLN A 20 4.33 5.65 -12.66
N LEU A 21 4.51 5.99 -11.38
CA LEU A 21 3.49 5.81 -10.34
C LEU A 21 2.24 6.63 -10.65
N SER A 22 2.41 7.88 -11.09
CA SER A 22 1.30 8.75 -11.51
C SER A 22 0.48 8.15 -12.64
N ASP A 23 1.14 7.55 -13.63
CA ASP A 23 0.45 6.93 -14.77
C ASP A 23 -0.23 5.61 -14.38
N LEU A 24 0.36 4.82 -13.50
CA LEU A 24 -0.31 3.67 -12.90
C LEU A 24 -1.57 4.09 -12.14
N LEU A 25 -1.48 5.12 -11.30
CA LEU A 25 -2.62 5.65 -10.55
C LEU A 25 -3.78 6.09 -11.47
N LYS A 26 -3.48 6.63 -12.65
CA LYS A 26 -4.51 6.99 -13.65
C LYS A 26 -5.15 5.77 -14.29
N SER A 27 -4.39 4.72 -14.54
CA SER A 27 -4.83 3.53 -15.29
C SER A 27 -5.74 2.59 -14.50
N PHE A 28 -5.69 2.60 -13.16
CA PHE A 28 -6.49 1.71 -12.32
C PHE A 28 -7.75 2.39 -11.78
N GLU A 29 -8.84 1.64 -11.71
CA GLU A 29 -10.13 2.13 -11.18
C GLU A 29 -10.09 2.25 -9.65
N LYS A 30 -9.43 1.30 -9.00
CA LYS A 30 -9.34 1.19 -7.54
C LYS A 30 -7.89 1.14 -7.08
N VAL A 31 -7.61 1.75 -5.95
CA VAL A 31 -6.31 1.72 -5.29
C VAL A 31 -6.47 1.21 -3.87
N ILE A 32 -5.62 0.29 -3.44
CA ILE A 32 -5.54 -0.17 -2.05
C ILE A 32 -4.14 0.13 -1.54
N ILE A 33 -4.03 0.85 -0.44
CA ILE A 33 -2.75 1.23 0.15
C ILE A 33 -2.63 0.58 1.53
N ILE A 34 -1.56 -0.17 1.76
CA ILE A 34 -1.34 -0.94 2.99
C ILE A 34 0.08 -0.68 3.53
N GLY A 35 0.19 -0.60 4.83
CA GLY A 35 1.45 -0.51 5.55
C GLY A 35 1.28 -0.86 7.02
N ASN A 36 2.38 -0.90 7.77
CA ASN A 36 2.37 -1.14 9.21
C ASN A 36 2.62 0.17 9.97
N GLY A 37 1.97 0.36 11.13
CA GLY A 37 2.24 1.46 12.03
C GLY A 37 2.20 2.84 11.34
N GLY A 38 3.31 3.56 11.32
CA GLY A 38 3.43 4.87 10.65
C GLY A 38 3.17 4.81 9.15
N SER A 39 3.60 3.72 8.49
CA SER A 39 3.29 3.49 7.06
C SER A 39 1.78 3.33 6.84
N ASN A 40 1.05 2.71 7.77
CA ASN A 40 -0.40 2.60 7.68
C ASN A 40 -1.11 3.95 7.93
N ALA A 41 -0.56 4.80 8.78
CA ALA A 41 -1.05 6.16 8.97
C ALA A 41 -0.89 7.00 7.68
N ILE A 42 0.24 6.86 6.99
CA ILE A 42 0.47 7.47 5.67
C ILE A 42 -0.51 6.90 4.65
N ALA A 43 -0.68 5.58 4.59
CA ALA A 43 -1.64 4.91 3.70
C ALA A 43 -3.07 5.45 3.88
N SER A 44 -3.51 5.58 5.14
CA SER A 44 -4.82 6.14 5.48
C SER A 44 -4.99 7.57 4.98
N HIS A 45 -3.99 8.43 5.19
CA HIS A 45 -4.05 9.82 4.75
C HIS A 45 -4.09 9.94 3.22
N ILE A 46 -3.22 9.21 2.52
CA ILE A 46 -3.19 9.20 1.06
C ILE A 46 -4.50 8.65 0.48
N ALA A 47 -5.12 7.65 1.11
CA ALA A 47 -6.41 7.13 0.68
C ALA A 47 -7.52 8.20 0.70
N VAL A 48 -7.50 9.09 1.71
CA VAL A 48 -8.42 10.25 1.77
C VAL A 48 -8.14 11.20 0.62
N ASP A 49 -6.89 11.56 0.38
CA ASP A 49 -6.50 12.51 -0.66
C ASP A 49 -6.85 11.99 -2.06
N TYR A 50 -6.54 10.72 -2.34
CA TYR A 50 -6.85 10.11 -3.63
C TYR A 50 -8.36 10.00 -3.86
N THR A 51 -9.12 9.65 -2.82
CA THR A 51 -10.58 9.62 -2.91
C THR A 51 -11.16 11.01 -3.15
N LYS A 52 -10.71 12.00 -2.38
CA LYS A 52 -11.28 13.34 -2.41
C LYS A 52 -10.86 14.14 -3.65
N PHE A 53 -9.58 14.16 -3.96
CA PHE A 53 -9.02 15.04 -5.00
C PHE A 53 -8.90 14.36 -6.36
N LEU A 54 -8.54 13.07 -6.41
CA LEU A 54 -8.40 12.32 -7.66
C LEU A 54 -9.67 11.55 -8.05
N LYS A 55 -10.69 11.53 -7.18
CA LYS A 55 -11.95 10.79 -7.38
C LYS A 55 -11.72 9.29 -7.64
N LYS A 56 -10.66 8.74 -7.05
CA LYS A 56 -10.33 7.32 -7.11
C LYS A 56 -11.03 6.57 -5.98
N LYS A 57 -11.44 5.34 -6.24
CA LYS A 57 -11.88 4.41 -5.18
C LYS A 57 -10.65 3.94 -4.42
N CYS A 58 -10.24 4.70 -3.41
CA CYS A 58 -9.04 4.39 -2.63
C CYS A 58 -9.39 3.87 -1.24
N LEU A 59 -8.79 2.75 -0.87
CA LEU A 59 -8.98 2.06 0.41
C LEU A 59 -7.65 1.95 1.15
N SER A 60 -7.72 1.94 2.48
CA SER A 60 -6.63 1.54 3.36
C SER A 60 -7.16 0.58 4.41
N PHE A 61 -6.32 -0.32 4.91
CA PHE A 61 -6.71 -1.27 5.93
C PHE A 61 -6.52 -0.65 7.33
N THR A 62 -7.50 0.13 7.78
CA THR A 62 -7.41 0.96 9.01
C THR A 62 -8.61 0.81 9.94
N ASP A 63 -9.68 0.12 9.56
CA ASP A 63 -10.78 -0.17 10.46
C ASP A 63 -10.32 -1.10 11.58
N ALA A 64 -10.48 -0.66 12.83
CA ALA A 64 -9.97 -1.37 14.00
C ALA A 64 -10.63 -2.74 14.20
N SER A 65 -11.92 -2.86 13.94
CA SER A 65 -12.64 -4.12 14.07
C SER A 65 -12.17 -5.12 13.04
N MET A 66 -12.01 -4.67 11.80
CA MET A 66 -11.50 -5.49 10.70
C MET A 66 -10.06 -5.93 10.95
N LEU A 67 -9.16 -5.00 11.35
CA LEU A 67 -7.79 -5.33 11.69
C LEU A 67 -7.68 -6.38 12.79
N THR A 68 -8.41 -6.20 13.89
CA THR A 68 -8.34 -7.14 15.03
C THR A 68 -8.95 -8.50 14.69
N CYS A 69 -10.00 -8.55 13.89
CA CYS A 69 -10.58 -9.80 13.40
C CYS A 69 -9.57 -10.56 12.53
N PHE A 70 -9.04 -9.93 11.49
CA PHE A 70 -8.09 -10.58 10.59
C PHE A 70 -6.79 -10.99 11.31
N PHE A 71 -6.30 -10.18 12.25
CA PHE A 71 -5.13 -10.56 13.05
C PHE A 71 -5.39 -11.75 13.96
N ASN A 72 -6.59 -11.84 14.55
CA ASN A 72 -6.95 -12.96 15.41
C ASN A 72 -7.17 -14.27 14.62
N ASP A 73 -7.87 -14.18 13.50
CA ASP A 73 -8.34 -15.36 12.78
C ASP A 73 -7.29 -15.91 11.81
N GLU A 74 -6.57 -15.02 11.10
CA GLU A 74 -5.59 -15.36 10.07
C GLU A 74 -4.13 -15.24 10.53
N GLY A 75 -3.93 -14.61 11.67
CA GLY A 75 -2.60 -14.21 12.16
C GLY A 75 -2.02 -13.00 11.44
N VAL A 76 -1.14 -12.28 12.13
CA VAL A 76 -0.52 -11.06 11.60
C VAL A 76 0.14 -11.25 10.24
N PRO A 77 0.89 -12.36 9.97
CA PRO A 77 1.53 -12.56 8.66
C PRO A 77 0.56 -12.65 7.48
N ASN A 78 -0.67 -13.11 7.70
CA ASN A 78 -1.64 -13.37 6.63
C ASN A 78 -2.73 -12.31 6.51
N ALA A 79 -2.93 -11.46 7.52
CA ALA A 79 -4.05 -10.53 7.59
C ALA A 79 -4.16 -9.61 6.36
N TYR A 80 -3.04 -9.12 5.84
CA TYR A 80 -3.05 -8.24 4.66
C TYR A 80 -3.37 -9.00 3.37
N LYS A 81 -2.86 -10.21 3.24
CA LYS A 81 -3.21 -11.12 2.13
C LYS A 81 -4.71 -11.41 2.14
N GLU A 82 -5.28 -11.73 3.31
CA GLU A 82 -6.71 -12.00 3.43
C GLU A 82 -7.57 -10.75 3.16
N TYR A 83 -7.14 -9.58 3.63
CA TYR A 83 -7.80 -8.32 3.26
C TYR A 83 -7.82 -8.14 1.74
N LEU A 84 -6.69 -8.35 1.07
CA LEU A 84 -6.60 -8.22 -0.39
C LEU A 84 -7.45 -9.25 -1.13
N SER A 85 -7.59 -10.48 -0.61
CA SER A 85 -8.44 -11.51 -1.22
C SER A 85 -9.92 -11.10 -1.28
N ASN A 86 -10.36 -10.26 -0.34
CA ASN A 86 -11.73 -9.77 -0.27
C ASN A 86 -11.95 -8.48 -1.08
N PHE A 87 -10.93 -7.65 -1.24
CA PHE A 87 -11.10 -6.28 -1.76
C PHE A 87 -10.34 -5.98 -3.06
N ALA A 88 -9.32 -6.77 -3.41
CA ALA A 88 -8.53 -6.55 -4.62
C ALA A 88 -8.96 -7.44 -5.78
N ASP A 89 -8.84 -6.92 -6.99
CA ASP A 89 -9.07 -7.63 -8.25
C ASP A 89 -8.10 -7.10 -9.32
N LYS A 90 -8.18 -7.62 -10.56
CA LYS A 90 -7.29 -7.22 -11.68
C LYS A 90 -7.42 -5.73 -12.08
N ARG A 91 -8.43 -5.00 -11.59
CA ARG A 91 -8.60 -3.55 -11.81
C ARG A 91 -8.09 -2.73 -10.62
N THR A 92 -7.44 -3.39 -9.68
CA THR A 92 -6.90 -2.77 -8.46
C THR A 92 -5.39 -2.58 -8.59
N LEU A 93 -4.90 -1.37 -8.25
CA LEU A 93 -3.51 -1.13 -7.95
C LEU A 93 -3.32 -1.24 -6.44
N VAL A 94 -2.44 -2.14 -6.01
CA VAL A 94 -2.05 -2.27 -4.59
C VAL A 94 -0.74 -1.52 -4.36
N ILE A 95 -0.69 -0.66 -3.34
CA ILE A 95 0.51 0.05 -2.92
C ILE A 95 0.89 -0.46 -1.53
N LEU A 96 2.06 -1.09 -1.42
CA LEU A 96 2.59 -1.65 -0.19
C LEU A 96 3.71 -0.76 0.34
N ILE A 97 3.52 -0.18 1.54
CA ILE A 97 4.50 0.73 2.15
C ILE A 97 5.23 0.00 3.27
N SER A 98 6.57 -0.15 3.13
CA SER A 98 7.39 -0.82 4.14
C SER A 98 8.82 -0.28 4.15
N SER A 99 9.21 0.39 5.23
CA SER A 99 10.57 0.93 5.36
C SER A 99 11.66 -0.15 5.42
N SER A 100 11.35 -1.37 5.87
CA SER A 100 12.29 -2.49 5.92
C SER A 100 12.23 -3.38 4.68
N GLY A 101 11.09 -3.39 3.96
CA GLY A 101 10.80 -4.31 2.87
C GLY A 101 10.63 -5.79 3.30
N ASN A 102 10.77 -6.10 4.59
CA ASN A 102 10.87 -7.48 5.11
C ASN A 102 9.76 -7.85 6.12
N SER A 103 8.74 -7.03 6.29
CA SER A 103 7.61 -7.38 7.17
C SER A 103 6.82 -8.53 6.55
N ASP A 104 6.65 -9.63 7.27
CA ASP A 104 6.02 -10.86 6.75
C ASP A 104 4.64 -10.61 6.13
N ASN A 105 3.82 -9.79 6.75
CA ASN A 105 2.49 -9.45 6.24
C ASN A 105 2.54 -8.65 4.92
N ILE A 106 3.57 -7.82 4.71
CA ILE A 106 3.78 -7.08 3.45
C ILE A 106 4.31 -8.03 2.36
N VAL A 107 5.26 -8.91 2.70
CA VAL A 107 5.82 -9.91 1.77
C VAL A 107 4.70 -10.85 1.31
N ASN A 108 3.92 -11.41 2.24
CA ASN A 108 2.79 -12.29 1.91
C ASN A 108 1.70 -11.58 1.06
N ALA A 109 1.47 -10.30 1.30
CA ALA A 109 0.58 -9.48 0.47
C ALA A 109 1.11 -9.31 -0.95
N ALA A 110 2.41 -9.04 -1.12
CA ALA A 110 3.05 -8.92 -2.42
C ALA A 110 3.02 -10.25 -3.20
N GLU A 111 3.33 -11.37 -2.53
CA GLU A 111 3.23 -12.72 -3.12
C GLU A 111 1.80 -13.04 -3.54
N TYR A 112 0.82 -12.69 -2.72
CA TYR A 112 -0.60 -12.87 -3.08
C TYR A 112 -0.94 -12.09 -4.35
N CYS A 113 -0.55 -10.83 -4.45
CA CYS A 113 -0.79 -10.02 -5.64
C CYS A 113 -0.14 -10.64 -6.88
N SER A 114 1.12 -11.07 -6.77
CA SER A 114 1.86 -11.72 -7.86
C SER A 114 1.17 -13.00 -8.35
N ASN A 115 0.71 -13.83 -7.41
CA ASN A 115 0.09 -15.12 -7.73
C ASN A 115 -1.34 -15.00 -8.30
N ASN A 116 -1.98 -13.84 -8.18
CA ASN A 116 -3.35 -13.59 -8.61
C ASN A 116 -3.47 -12.53 -9.73
N ASP A 117 -2.36 -12.20 -10.40
CA ASP A 117 -2.30 -11.17 -11.46
C ASP A 117 -2.86 -9.82 -11.01
N ILE A 118 -2.62 -9.43 -9.76
CA ILE A 118 -3.00 -8.12 -9.22
C ILE A 118 -1.78 -7.20 -9.31
N HIS A 119 -1.94 -6.04 -9.92
CA HIS A 119 -0.87 -5.07 -10.03
C HIS A 119 -0.51 -4.49 -8.66
N PHE A 120 0.78 -4.46 -8.33
CA PHE A 120 1.24 -3.83 -7.12
C PHE A 120 2.56 -3.09 -7.29
N VAL A 121 2.78 -2.10 -6.43
CA VAL A 121 4.05 -1.39 -6.27
C VAL A 121 4.44 -1.38 -4.79
N THR A 122 5.73 -1.31 -4.54
CA THR A 122 6.31 -1.20 -3.18
C THR A 122 7.00 0.14 -3.00
N LEU A 123 6.82 0.74 -1.83
CA LEU A 123 7.43 2.02 -1.43
C LEU A 123 8.16 1.86 -0.09
#